data_a174f1f42fb032b48c434aec3e1e2d7f
#
_entry.id   a174f1f42fb032b48c434aec3e1e2d7f
#
_cell.length_a   1.000
_cell.length_b   1.000
_cell.length_c   1.000
_cell.angle_alpha   90.00
_cell.angle_beta   90.00
_cell.angle_gamma   90.00
#
_symmetry.space_group_name_H-M   'P 1'
#
loop_
_entity.id
_entity.type
_entity.pdbx_description
1 polymer ?
#
loop_
_entity_poly.entity_id
_entity_poly.type
_entity_poly.pdbx_seq_one_letter_code
_entity_poly.pdbx_strand_id
1 'polypeptide(L)'
;MARENGDTTGRGETWKKQVDDIKKIFDFKEVLGTGAFSEVVLAQEKLTSRMFAVKCIPKKALKGKESSIENEIAVLRKIKHENIVALEDIYESPDHLYLIMQLVSGGELFDRIVEKGFYTEKDASTLIRQVLDAVNYLHKMGIVHRDLKPENLLYFNPQDESKIMISDFGLSKMEGSGDVMSTACGTPGYVAPEVLAQKPYSKAVDCWSIGVIAYILLCGYPPFYDENDSKLFEQILKADYEFDAPYWDDISDSAKDFISRLMEKDPAKRFTCEQALRHPWIAGDTALCKNIHESVSRQIRKNFAKSKWRQAFNATAVVRHMRRLQLGSSMGSSIDASNPPTRPSQTQKSAQSQSQAGQNQPAQSQNTGQTAQSQSTTQCGSAVPCRGNSRKTTFT
;
A
#
# COMPACT_ATOMS: atom_id res chain seq x y z
N MET A 1 -28.79 60.09 -20.62
CA MET A 1 -28.94 58.62 -20.86
C MET A 1 -27.54 58.01 -20.87
N ALA A 2 -27.10 57.60 -19.77
CA ALA A 2 -25.81 56.89 -19.59
C ALA A 2 -26.08 55.38 -19.61
N ARG A 3 -25.40 54.66 -20.50
CA ARG A 3 -25.41 53.22 -20.57
C ARG A 3 -24.31 52.70 -19.62
N GLU A 4 -24.72 52.10 -18.51
CA GLU A 4 -23.85 51.29 -17.69
C GLU A 4 -23.64 49.94 -18.38
N ASN A 5 -22.44 49.70 -18.84
CA ASN A 5 -21.97 48.39 -19.21
C ASN A 5 -21.49 47.67 -17.94
N GLY A 6 -22.34 46.83 -17.41
CA GLY A 6 -21.94 45.86 -16.36
C GLY A 6 -21.25 44.67 -17.01
N ASP A 7 -19.93 44.69 -17.03
CA ASP A 7 -19.11 43.52 -17.34
C ASP A 7 -18.93 42.69 -16.08
N THR A 8 -19.86 41.76 -15.85
CA THR A 8 -19.70 40.69 -14.86
C THR A 8 -19.07 39.48 -15.52
N THR A 9 -17.78 39.57 -15.81
CA THR A 9 -16.97 38.37 -16.05
C THR A 9 -16.89 37.62 -14.75
N GLY A 10 -17.67 36.54 -14.65
CA GLY A 10 -17.56 35.55 -13.59
C GLY A 10 -16.12 34.98 -13.55
N ARG A 11 -15.33 35.44 -12.59
CA ARG A 11 -14.08 34.78 -12.21
C ARG A 11 -14.47 33.42 -11.68
N GLY A 12 -14.40 32.39 -12.55
CA GLY A 12 -14.35 31.00 -12.09
C GLY A 12 -13.25 30.91 -11.06
N GLU A 13 -13.60 30.50 -9.84
CA GLU A 13 -12.60 30.20 -8.80
C GLU A 13 -11.57 29.26 -9.40
N THR A 14 -10.37 29.78 -9.63
CA THR A 14 -9.25 28.95 -10.08
C THR A 14 -8.94 27.99 -8.93
N TRP A 15 -9.28 26.73 -9.12
CA TRP A 15 -9.11 25.66 -8.11
C TRP A 15 -7.63 25.39 -7.77
N LYS A 16 -6.69 25.96 -8.54
CA LYS A 16 -5.25 25.95 -8.28
C LYS A 16 -4.80 27.32 -7.79
N LYS A 17 -4.09 27.35 -6.69
CA LYS A 17 -3.46 28.57 -6.16
C LYS A 17 -2.11 28.75 -6.83
N GLN A 18 -1.92 29.88 -7.49
CA GLN A 18 -0.64 30.21 -8.11
C GLN A 18 0.38 30.65 -7.05
N VAL A 19 1.61 30.17 -7.15
CA VAL A 19 2.70 30.51 -6.25
C VAL A 19 4.03 30.58 -7.01
N ASP A 20 4.82 31.61 -6.75
CA ASP A 20 6.18 31.69 -7.31
C ASP A 20 7.13 30.73 -6.60
N ASP A 21 7.03 30.65 -5.27
CA ASP A 21 7.81 29.77 -4.42
C ASP A 21 6.97 29.24 -3.26
N ILE A 22 6.68 27.93 -3.31
CA ILE A 22 5.90 27.22 -2.28
C ILE A 22 6.54 27.29 -0.89
N LYS A 23 7.86 27.47 -0.81
CA LYS A 23 8.61 27.61 0.45
C LYS A 23 8.29 28.90 1.19
N LYS A 24 7.65 29.87 0.57
CA LYS A 24 7.11 31.06 1.27
C LYS A 24 5.92 30.69 2.17
N ILE A 25 5.16 29.65 1.80
CA ILE A 25 3.95 29.21 2.51
C ILE A 25 4.26 28.02 3.43
N PHE A 26 5.05 27.07 2.96
CA PHE A 26 5.38 25.83 3.68
C PHE A 26 6.88 25.75 4.01
N ASP A 27 7.17 25.21 5.19
CA ASP A 27 8.52 24.84 5.60
C ASP A 27 8.67 23.32 5.35
N PHE A 28 9.45 22.97 4.34
CA PHE A 28 9.67 21.58 3.94
C PHE A 28 10.65 20.92 4.90
N LYS A 29 10.31 19.71 5.34
CA LYS A 29 11.06 18.92 6.30
C LYS A 29 11.71 17.73 5.60
N GLU A 30 11.45 16.53 6.07
CA GLU A 30 11.96 15.29 5.49
C GLU A 30 11.09 14.75 4.34
N VAL A 31 11.75 13.99 3.46
CA VAL A 31 11.09 13.24 2.40
C VAL A 31 10.40 12.02 2.99
N LEU A 32 9.09 11.91 2.76
CA LEU A 32 8.26 10.79 3.19
C LEU A 32 8.26 9.65 2.19
N GLY A 33 8.42 9.95 0.89
CA GLY A 33 8.46 8.96 -0.16
C GLY A 33 8.86 9.55 -1.51
N THR A 34 9.43 8.71 -2.36
CA THR A 34 9.79 9.05 -3.74
C THR A 34 9.09 8.07 -4.69
N GLY A 35 8.30 8.61 -5.62
CA GLY A 35 7.72 7.87 -6.74
C GLY A 35 8.52 8.06 -8.03
N ALA A 36 8.11 7.38 -9.10
CA ALA A 36 8.78 7.48 -10.41
C ALA A 36 8.81 8.91 -10.98
N PHE A 37 7.80 9.72 -10.67
CA PHE A 37 7.62 11.06 -11.23
C PHE A 37 7.29 12.13 -10.18
N SER A 38 7.34 11.80 -8.91
CA SER A 38 6.98 12.72 -7.82
C SER A 38 7.69 12.37 -6.54
N GLU A 39 7.82 13.36 -5.66
CA GLU A 39 8.33 13.22 -4.30
C GLU A 39 7.24 13.67 -3.32
N VAL A 40 7.11 12.98 -2.20
CA VAL A 40 6.22 13.37 -1.09
C VAL A 40 7.08 13.84 0.06
N VAL A 41 6.85 15.07 0.51
CA VAL A 41 7.64 15.72 1.56
C VAL A 41 6.74 16.07 2.73
N LEU A 42 7.22 15.86 3.96
CA LEU A 42 6.59 16.42 5.15
C LEU A 42 6.79 17.92 5.14
N ALA A 43 5.71 18.69 5.30
CA ALA A 43 5.78 20.14 5.30
C ALA A 43 4.91 20.73 6.41
N GLN A 44 5.35 21.85 6.96
CA GLN A 44 4.62 22.64 7.93
C GLN A 44 4.14 23.94 7.28
N GLU A 45 2.86 24.19 7.32
CA GLU A 45 2.31 25.49 6.90
C GLU A 45 2.73 26.56 7.90
N LYS A 46 3.39 27.62 7.43
CA LYS A 46 3.98 28.64 8.29
C LYS A 46 2.94 29.46 9.05
N LEU A 47 1.78 29.68 8.44
CA LEU A 47 0.72 30.50 9.04
C LEU A 47 0.01 29.77 10.20
N THR A 48 -0.33 28.51 10.02
CA THR A 48 -1.14 27.73 10.98
C THR A 48 -0.34 26.75 11.81
N SER A 49 0.94 26.53 11.45
CA SER A 49 1.81 25.49 12.03
C SER A 49 1.27 24.05 11.82
N ARG A 50 0.26 23.85 10.99
CA ARG A 50 -0.27 22.52 10.65
C ARG A 50 0.72 21.76 9.79
N MET A 51 0.74 20.43 9.98
CA MET A 51 1.60 19.53 9.23
C MET A 51 0.81 18.86 8.11
N PHE A 52 1.45 18.73 6.95
CA PHE A 52 0.90 18.14 5.74
C PHE A 52 1.89 17.21 5.05
N ALA A 53 1.39 16.30 4.24
CA ALA A 53 2.18 15.60 3.24
C ALA A 53 2.03 16.35 1.90
N VAL A 54 3.12 16.86 1.36
CA VAL A 54 3.12 17.62 0.10
C VAL A 54 3.71 16.76 -1.01
N LYS A 55 2.87 16.38 -1.99
CA LYS A 55 3.32 15.67 -3.19
C LYS A 55 3.76 16.68 -4.23
N CYS A 56 5.05 16.69 -4.52
CA CYS A 56 5.70 17.57 -5.49
C CYS A 56 5.80 16.85 -6.85
N ILE A 57 5.14 17.39 -7.86
CA ILE A 57 5.10 16.81 -9.22
C ILE A 57 5.77 17.79 -10.18
N PRO A 58 6.96 17.49 -10.74
CA PRO A 58 7.58 18.34 -11.76
C PRO A 58 6.72 18.40 -13.02
N LYS A 59 6.42 19.59 -13.54
CA LYS A 59 5.64 19.75 -14.77
C LYS A 59 6.29 19.07 -15.98
N LYS A 60 7.61 18.94 -15.98
CA LYS A 60 8.35 18.20 -17.01
C LYS A 60 7.92 16.72 -17.09
N ALA A 61 7.47 16.14 -15.98
CA ALA A 61 6.97 14.76 -15.94
C ALA A 61 5.55 14.62 -16.53
N LEU A 62 4.84 15.74 -16.69
CA LEU A 62 3.45 15.78 -17.16
C LEU A 62 3.32 16.07 -18.67
N LYS A 63 4.44 16.28 -19.38
CA LYS A 63 4.46 16.72 -20.78
C LYS A 63 3.43 16.00 -21.66
N GLY A 64 2.51 16.78 -22.25
CA GLY A 64 1.47 16.31 -23.17
C GLY A 64 0.26 15.66 -22.50
N LYS A 65 0.17 15.66 -21.17
CA LYS A 65 -0.94 15.10 -20.39
C LYS A 65 -1.49 16.09 -19.35
N GLU A 66 -1.06 17.34 -19.41
CA GLU A 66 -1.35 18.35 -18.39
C GLU A 66 -2.85 18.51 -18.14
N SER A 67 -3.63 18.70 -19.21
CA SER A 67 -5.10 18.92 -19.11
C SER A 67 -5.84 17.66 -18.60
N SER A 68 -5.40 16.46 -18.98
CA SER A 68 -6.01 15.22 -18.49
C SER A 68 -5.76 15.04 -16.98
N ILE A 69 -4.53 15.28 -16.53
CA ILE A 69 -4.15 15.16 -15.13
C ILE A 69 -4.81 16.25 -14.29
N GLU A 70 -4.93 17.47 -14.82
CA GLU A 70 -5.62 18.55 -14.15
C GLU A 70 -7.11 18.26 -13.92
N ASN A 71 -7.79 17.67 -14.91
CA ASN A 71 -9.17 17.25 -14.77
C ASN A 71 -9.33 16.16 -13.71
N GLU A 72 -8.43 15.15 -13.69
CA GLU A 72 -8.42 14.11 -12.68
C GLU A 72 -8.21 14.67 -11.27
N ILE A 73 -7.24 15.57 -11.09
CA ILE A 73 -6.96 16.23 -9.80
C ILE A 73 -8.15 17.09 -9.35
N ALA A 74 -8.81 17.81 -10.26
CA ALA A 74 -9.99 18.60 -9.93
C ALA A 74 -11.15 17.75 -9.39
N VAL A 75 -11.26 16.50 -9.85
CA VAL A 75 -12.23 15.53 -9.31
C VAL A 75 -11.76 15.00 -7.95
N LEU A 76 -10.47 14.64 -7.81
CA LEU A 76 -9.91 14.15 -6.55
C LEU A 76 -10.10 15.16 -5.41
N ARG A 77 -10.06 16.46 -5.69
CA ARG A 77 -10.35 17.53 -4.70
C ARG A 77 -11.74 17.43 -4.10
N LYS A 78 -12.71 16.88 -4.83
CA LYS A 78 -14.10 16.75 -4.37
C LYS A 78 -14.32 15.51 -3.50
N ILE A 79 -13.33 14.60 -3.42
CA ILE A 79 -13.41 13.39 -2.61
C ILE A 79 -13.33 13.76 -1.14
N LYS A 80 -14.36 13.33 -0.38
CA LYS A 80 -14.40 13.43 1.07
C LYS A 80 -14.91 12.11 1.62
N HIS A 81 -14.02 11.34 2.20
CA HIS A 81 -14.36 10.07 2.82
C HIS A 81 -13.44 9.81 4.02
N GLU A 82 -13.96 9.21 5.08
CA GLU A 82 -13.22 8.99 6.33
C GLU A 82 -12.01 8.05 6.19
N ASN A 83 -12.02 7.15 5.21
CA ASN A 83 -10.95 6.18 4.93
C ASN A 83 -10.15 6.53 3.65
N ILE A 84 -10.18 7.80 3.23
CA ILE A 84 -9.39 8.30 2.09
C ILE A 84 -8.60 9.51 2.54
N VAL A 85 -7.31 9.55 2.20
CA VAL A 85 -6.45 10.70 2.49
C VAL A 85 -6.98 11.92 1.75
N ALA A 86 -7.33 12.97 2.51
CA ALA A 86 -7.91 14.19 1.95
C ALA A 86 -6.86 15.00 1.18
N LEU A 87 -7.24 15.50 0.00
CA LEU A 87 -6.52 16.54 -0.72
C LEU A 87 -7.05 17.90 -0.24
N GLU A 88 -6.26 18.58 0.59
CA GLU A 88 -6.66 19.83 1.25
C GLU A 88 -6.56 21.03 0.31
N ASP A 89 -5.46 21.09 -0.47
CA ASP A 89 -5.21 22.21 -1.35
C ASP A 89 -4.29 21.84 -2.52
N ILE A 90 -4.21 22.72 -3.52
CA ILE A 90 -3.36 22.56 -4.70
C ILE A 90 -2.68 23.87 -5.01
N TYR A 91 -1.35 23.82 -5.11
CA TYR A 91 -0.53 24.96 -5.53
C TYR A 91 0.18 24.65 -6.83
N GLU A 92 0.35 25.66 -7.65
CA GLU A 92 1.04 25.57 -8.92
C GLU A 92 2.14 26.65 -9.00
N SER A 93 3.36 26.23 -9.29
CA SER A 93 4.47 27.11 -9.65
C SER A 93 4.82 26.95 -11.14
N PRO A 94 5.76 27.76 -11.68
CA PRO A 94 6.23 27.60 -13.06
C PRO A 94 6.70 26.17 -13.37
N ASP A 95 7.33 25.49 -12.42
CA ASP A 95 8.00 24.20 -12.62
C ASP A 95 7.29 23.01 -11.99
N HIS A 96 6.42 23.23 -11.00
CA HIS A 96 5.84 22.15 -10.20
C HIS A 96 4.35 22.34 -9.95
N LEU A 97 3.67 21.21 -9.78
CA LEU A 97 2.36 21.10 -9.16
C LEU A 97 2.53 20.48 -7.76
N TYR A 98 1.92 21.10 -6.75
CA TYR A 98 1.99 20.66 -5.35
C TYR A 98 0.62 20.26 -4.86
N LEU A 99 0.46 19.01 -4.45
CA LEU A 99 -0.77 18.50 -3.83
C LEU A 99 -0.57 18.52 -2.31
N ILE A 100 -1.35 19.33 -1.62
CA ILE A 100 -1.30 19.41 -0.15
C ILE A 100 -2.29 18.40 0.41
N MET A 101 -1.77 17.35 1.02
CA MET A 101 -2.54 16.22 1.50
C MET A 101 -2.53 16.16 3.02
N GLN A 102 -3.61 15.63 3.57
CA GLN A 102 -3.70 15.26 4.98
C GLN A 102 -2.49 14.38 5.36
N LEU A 103 -1.84 14.72 6.47
CA LEU A 103 -0.77 13.88 7.02
C LEU A 103 -1.37 12.68 7.74
N VAL A 104 -0.88 11.50 7.39
CA VAL A 104 -1.22 10.22 7.99
C VAL A 104 0.05 9.65 8.64
N SER A 105 0.00 9.31 9.93
CA SER A 105 1.19 9.02 10.74
C SER A 105 1.16 7.68 11.46
N GLY A 106 0.12 6.85 11.24
CA GLY A 106 -0.04 5.58 11.95
C GLY A 106 0.78 4.41 11.40
N GLY A 107 1.54 4.63 10.31
CA GLY A 107 2.37 3.61 9.69
C GLY A 107 1.60 2.71 8.70
N GLU A 108 2.31 1.77 8.12
CA GLU A 108 1.80 0.87 7.10
C GLU A 108 1.00 -0.29 7.69
N LEU A 109 0.06 -0.80 6.91
CA LEU A 109 -0.85 -1.87 7.31
C LEU A 109 -0.10 -3.10 7.85
N PHE A 110 0.88 -3.62 7.12
CA PHE A 110 1.59 -4.84 7.52
C PHE A 110 2.49 -4.65 8.74
N ASP A 111 3.10 -3.49 8.91
CA ASP A 111 3.93 -3.20 10.08
C ASP A 111 3.11 -3.23 11.35
N ARG A 112 1.93 -2.62 11.32
CA ARG A 112 1.01 -2.62 12.46
C ARG A 112 0.51 -4.02 12.82
N ILE A 113 0.17 -4.85 11.80
CA ILE A 113 -0.22 -6.25 12.04
C ILE A 113 0.91 -7.02 12.71
N VAL A 114 2.15 -6.85 12.23
CA VAL A 114 3.33 -7.54 12.77
C VAL A 114 3.62 -7.14 14.22
N GLU A 115 3.36 -5.89 14.60
CA GLU A 115 3.65 -5.32 15.93
C GLU A 115 2.55 -5.60 16.96
N LYS A 116 1.33 -5.90 16.51
CA LYS A 116 0.12 -5.94 17.38
C LYS A 116 0.13 -7.07 18.42
N GLY A 117 0.82 -8.18 18.18
CA GLY A 117 0.87 -9.36 19.08
C GLY A 117 -0.38 -10.21 19.12
N PHE A 118 -1.54 -9.70 18.71
CA PHE A 118 -2.82 -10.42 18.60
C PHE A 118 -3.56 -9.95 17.35
N TYR A 119 -4.00 -10.89 16.53
CA TYR A 119 -4.69 -10.59 15.28
C TYR A 119 -5.62 -11.73 14.88
N THR A 120 -6.82 -11.41 14.47
CA THR A 120 -7.87 -12.37 14.15
C THR A 120 -8.40 -12.16 12.73
N GLU A 121 -9.16 -13.15 12.25
CA GLU A 121 -9.93 -13.03 11.02
C GLU A 121 -10.95 -11.88 11.11
N LYS A 122 -11.54 -11.63 12.30
CA LYS A 122 -12.43 -10.50 12.54
C LYS A 122 -11.74 -9.15 12.38
N ASP A 123 -10.47 -9.04 12.82
CA ASP A 123 -9.66 -7.83 12.57
C ASP A 123 -9.44 -7.61 11.07
N ALA A 124 -9.10 -8.67 10.33
CA ALA A 124 -8.95 -8.61 8.88
C ALA A 124 -10.25 -8.16 8.18
N SER A 125 -11.38 -8.75 8.57
CA SER A 125 -12.70 -8.38 8.05
C SER A 125 -13.02 -6.90 8.28
N THR A 126 -12.74 -6.38 9.48
CA THR A 126 -12.97 -4.98 9.84
C THR A 126 -12.09 -4.03 9.00
N LEU A 127 -10.83 -4.40 8.74
CA LEU A 127 -9.94 -3.64 7.86
C LEU A 127 -10.46 -3.63 6.41
N ILE A 128 -10.79 -4.79 5.88
CA ILE A 128 -11.30 -4.92 4.49
C ILE A 128 -12.63 -4.19 4.32
N ARG A 129 -13.51 -4.18 5.31
CA ARG A 129 -14.75 -3.40 5.28
C ARG A 129 -14.48 -1.91 5.06
N GLN A 130 -13.51 -1.32 5.78
CA GLN A 130 -13.14 0.09 5.61
C GLN A 130 -12.60 0.37 4.20
N VAL A 131 -11.76 -0.52 3.66
CA VAL A 131 -11.25 -0.41 2.29
C VAL A 131 -12.39 -0.51 1.27
N LEU A 132 -13.31 -1.47 1.45
CA LEU A 132 -14.48 -1.63 0.58
C LEU A 132 -15.39 -0.40 0.60
N ASP A 133 -15.67 0.17 1.76
CA ASP A 133 -16.49 1.38 1.90
C ASP A 133 -15.86 2.55 1.11
N ALA A 134 -14.56 2.76 1.26
CA ALA A 134 -13.84 3.81 0.56
C ALA A 134 -13.83 3.59 -0.97
N VAL A 135 -13.53 2.37 -1.41
CA VAL A 135 -13.47 2.07 -2.86
C VAL A 135 -14.87 2.09 -3.48
N ASN A 136 -15.89 1.63 -2.77
CA ASN A 136 -17.30 1.74 -3.21
C ASN A 136 -17.71 3.21 -3.40
N TYR A 137 -17.30 4.09 -2.49
CA TYR A 137 -17.50 5.53 -2.64
C TYR A 137 -16.82 6.08 -3.92
N LEU A 138 -15.55 5.72 -4.18
CA LEU A 138 -14.85 6.09 -5.41
C LEU A 138 -15.59 5.59 -6.66
N HIS A 139 -16.01 4.31 -6.66
CA HIS A 139 -16.72 3.69 -7.78
C HIS A 139 -18.06 4.34 -8.07
N LYS A 140 -18.77 4.84 -7.05
CA LYS A 140 -20.00 5.64 -7.22
C LYS A 140 -19.75 7.00 -7.84
N MET A 141 -18.56 7.56 -7.67
CA MET A 141 -18.12 8.78 -8.33
C MET A 141 -17.50 8.53 -9.72
N GLY A 142 -17.50 7.30 -10.21
CA GLY A 142 -16.87 6.92 -11.47
C GLY A 142 -15.33 6.89 -11.43
N ILE A 143 -14.72 6.81 -10.24
CA ILE A 143 -13.27 6.81 -10.08
C ILE A 143 -12.78 5.38 -9.84
N VAL A 144 -11.76 4.96 -10.59
CA VAL A 144 -11.06 3.69 -10.43
C VAL A 144 -9.67 3.97 -9.88
N HIS A 145 -9.29 3.30 -8.78
CA HIS A 145 -8.01 3.56 -8.09
C HIS A 145 -6.82 2.97 -8.85
N ARG A 146 -6.91 1.73 -9.32
CA ARG A 146 -5.94 0.98 -10.18
C ARG A 146 -4.60 0.60 -9.55
N ASP A 147 -4.28 1.06 -8.35
CA ASP A 147 -3.04 0.70 -7.65
C ASP A 147 -3.29 0.43 -6.15
N LEU A 148 -4.36 -0.34 -5.85
CA LEU A 148 -4.60 -0.79 -4.48
C LEU A 148 -3.58 -1.87 -4.12
N LYS A 149 -2.84 -1.60 -3.05
CA LYS A 149 -1.83 -2.48 -2.47
C LYS A 149 -1.59 -2.10 -1.01
N PRO A 150 -0.99 -2.97 -0.19
CA PRO A 150 -0.78 -2.70 1.24
C PRO A 150 0.00 -1.42 1.55
N GLU A 151 0.95 -1.05 0.67
CA GLU A 151 1.75 0.17 0.82
C GLU A 151 0.93 1.45 0.70
N ASN A 152 -0.22 1.39 0.03
CA ASN A 152 -1.16 2.50 -0.12
C ASN A 152 -2.28 2.47 0.95
N LEU A 153 -2.19 1.55 1.92
CA LEU A 153 -3.11 1.42 3.05
C LEU A 153 -2.37 1.78 4.34
N LEU A 154 -2.63 2.97 4.85
CA LEU A 154 -1.95 3.54 6.00
C LEU A 154 -2.91 3.68 7.18
N TYR A 155 -2.43 3.50 8.40
CA TYR A 155 -3.20 3.86 9.59
C TYR A 155 -3.16 5.38 9.82
N PHE A 156 -4.30 5.95 10.14
CA PHE A 156 -4.46 7.41 10.33
C PHE A 156 -3.50 7.97 11.38
N ASN A 157 -3.41 7.28 12.53
CA ASN A 157 -2.55 7.67 13.64
C ASN A 157 -1.97 6.43 14.33
N PRO A 158 -1.01 6.57 15.28
CA PRO A 158 -0.38 5.44 15.96
C PRO A 158 -1.25 4.74 17.02
N GLN A 159 -2.50 5.16 17.23
CA GLN A 159 -3.40 4.54 18.21
C GLN A 159 -3.85 3.14 17.74
N ASP A 160 -4.13 2.24 18.69
CA ASP A 160 -4.47 0.85 18.40
C ASP A 160 -5.73 0.69 17.56
N GLU A 161 -6.76 1.50 17.81
CA GLU A 161 -8.02 1.50 17.07
C GLU A 161 -8.06 2.51 15.91
N SER A 162 -6.89 2.83 15.35
CA SER A 162 -6.78 3.74 14.24
C SER A 162 -7.45 3.18 13.00
N LYS A 163 -8.19 4.04 12.28
CA LYS A 163 -8.80 3.69 11.00
C LYS A 163 -7.75 3.57 9.90
N ILE A 164 -8.08 2.75 8.88
CA ILE A 164 -7.27 2.64 7.68
C ILE A 164 -7.58 3.78 6.70
N MET A 165 -6.55 4.27 6.01
CA MET A 165 -6.63 5.36 5.04
C MET A 165 -6.05 4.89 3.70
N ILE A 166 -6.80 5.06 2.62
CA ILE A 166 -6.29 4.86 1.26
C ILE A 166 -5.53 6.11 0.84
N SER A 167 -4.30 5.91 0.41
CA SER A 167 -3.41 6.96 -0.10
C SER A 167 -3.06 6.71 -1.57
N ASP A 168 -2.37 7.67 -2.17
CA ASP A 168 -1.76 7.61 -3.51
C ASP A 168 -2.72 7.31 -4.67
N PHE A 169 -3.32 8.39 -5.19
CA PHE A 169 -4.16 8.40 -6.38
C PHE A 169 -3.38 8.63 -7.69
N GLY A 170 -2.07 8.36 -7.70
CA GLY A 170 -1.19 8.66 -8.83
C GLY A 170 -1.54 7.94 -10.14
N LEU A 171 -2.26 6.82 -10.06
CA LEU A 171 -2.73 6.05 -11.22
C LEU A 171 -4.25 6.04 -11.38
N SER A 172 -5.00 6.75 -10.52
CA SER A 172 -6.46 6.79 -10.59
C SER A 172 -6.95 7.38 -11.91
N LYS A 173 -8.11 6.91 -12.41
CA LYS A 173 -8.74 7.38 -13.64
C LYS A 173 -10.25 7.44 -13.49
N MET A 174 -10.86 8.41 -14.19
CA MET A 174 -12.32 8.49 -14.34
C MET A 174 -12.82 7.44 -15.33
N GLU A 175 -13.83 6.67 -14.95
CA GLU A 175 -14.55 5.77 -15.84
C GLU A 175 -15.37 6.60 -16.83
N GLY A 176 -15.27 6.31 -18.12
CA GLY A 176 -16.05 7.03 -19.16
C GLY A 176 -15.42 8.33 -19.67
N SER A 177 -14.16 8.64 -19.36
CA SER A 177 -13.44 9.83 -19.89
C SER A 177 -13.09 9.74 -21.39
N GLY A 178 -13.73 8.85 -22.15
CA GLY A 178 -13.50 8.67 -23.59
C GLY A 178 -12.33 7.74 -23.93
N ASP A 179 -11.40 7.54 -23.03
CA ASP A 179 -10.30 6.59 -23.17
C ASP A 179 -10.66 5.24 -22.57
N VAL A 180 -10.64 4.21 -23.36
CA VAL A 180 -10.75 2.83 -22.87
C VAL A 180 -9.55 2.55 -21.96
N MET A 181 -9.80 2.12 -20.70
CA MET A 181 -8.74 1.73 -19.79
C MET A 181 -8.14 0.41 -20.28
N SER A 182 -7.00 0.49 -20.98
CA SER A 182 -6.29 -0.67 -21.54
C SER A 182 -4.79 -0.64 -21.22
N THR A 183 -4.29 0.44 -20.60
CA THR A 183 -2.87 0.55 -20.26
C THR A 183 -2.58 -0.28 -19.03
N ALA A 184 -1.68 -1.27 -19.15
CA ALA A 184 -1.21 -2.04 -18.01
C ALA A 184 -0.51 -1.12 -17.00
N CYS A 185 -1.03 -1.07 -15.78
CA CYS A 185 -0.48 -0.30 -14.68
C CYS A 185 -0.75 -1.02 -13.35
N GLY A 186 0.00 -0.66 -12.32
CA GLY A 186 -0.08 -1.25 -10.99
C GLY A 186 1.10 -2.18 -10.67
N THR A 187 1.12 -2.71 -9.47
CA THR A 187 2.14 -3.64 -8.98
C THR A 187 1.76 -5.07 -9.36
N PRO A 188 2.59 -5.85 -10.09
CA PRO A 188 2.19 -7.11 -10.76
C PRO A 188 1.37 -8.08 -9.90
N GLY A 189 1.76 -8.33 -8.65
CA GLY A 189 1.07 -9.28 -7.77
C GLY A 189 -0.36 -8.91 -7.39
N TYR A 190 -0.78 -7.65 -7.60
CA TYR A 190 -2.12 -7.13 -7.27
C TYR A 190 -2.96 -6.81 -8.50
N VAL A 191 -2.40 -6.96 -9.70
CA VAL A 191 -3.04 -6.58 -10.97
C VAL A 191 -4.01 -7.69 -11.42
N ALA A 192 -5.20 -7.28 -11.86
CA ALA A 192 -6.23 -8.21 -12.34
C ALA A 192 -5.85 -8.88 -13.68
N PRO A 193 -6.37 -10.11 -13.96
CA PRO A 193 -6.07 -10.85 -15.19
C PRO A 193 -6.33 -10.06 -16.48
N GLU A 194 -7.44 -9.32 -16.55
CA GLU A 194 -7.81 -8.53 -17.71
C GLU A 194 -6.83 -7.39 -18.00
N VAL A 195 -6.19 -6.82 -16.96
CA VAL A 195 -5.17 -5.77 -17.12
C VAL A 195 -3.88 -6.36 -17.70
N LEU A 196 -3.43 -7.51 -17.17
CA LEU A 196 -2.26 -8.22 -17.72
C LEU A 196 -2.50 -8.70 -19.15
N ALA A 197 -3.73 -9.10 -19.47
CA ALA A 197 -4.14 -9.48 -20.82
C ALA A 197 -4.29 -8.28 -21.78
N GLN A 198 -4.03 -7.04 -21.31
CA GLN A 198 -4.17 -5.79 -22.06
C GLN A 198 -5.57 -5.62 -22.68
N LYS A 199 -6.59 -6.15 -22.00
CA LYS A 199 -8.00 -6.00 -22.38
C LYS A 199 -8.57 -4.70 -21.78
N PRO A 200 -9.64 -4.15 -22.37
CA PRO A 200 -10.43 -3.12 -21.72
C PRO A 200 -10.86 -3.56 -20.33
N TYR A 201 -10.66 -2.71 -19.33
CA TYR A 201 -10.99 -3.03 -17.94
C TYR A 201 -11.82 -1.91 -17.29
N SER A 202 -12.45 -2.23 -16.18
CA SER A 202 -13.36 -1.37 -15.43
C SER A 202 -12.96 -1.28 -13.96
N LYS A 203 -13.82 -0.71 -13.14
CA LYS A 203 -13.70 -0.68 -11.66
C LYS A 203 -13.57 -2.06 -10.99
N ALA A 204 -13.92 -3.15 -11.70
CA ALA A 204 -13.73 -4.51 -11.20
C ALA A 204 -12.27 -4.85 -10.86
N VAL A 205 -11.29 -4.15 -11.43
CA VAL A 205 -9.86 -4.36 -11.13
C VAL A 205 -9.52 -4.02 -9.67
N ASP A 206 -10.16 -3.01 -9.09
CA ASP A 206 -9.97 -2.67 -7.67
C ASP A 206 -10.53 -3.77 -6.76
N CYS A 207 -11.65 -4.40 -7.14
CA CYS A 207 -12.23 -5.52 -6.39
C CYS A 207 -11.29 -6.74 -6.37
N TRP A 208 -10.62 -7.04 -7.48
CA TRP A 208 -9.58 -8.05 -7.53
C TRP A 208 -8.44 -7.75 -6.56
N SER A 209 -7.91 -6.53 -6.61
CA SER A 209 -6.81 -6.11 -5.72
C SER A 209 -7.20 -6.20 -4.24
N ILE A 210 -8.45 -5.88 -3.88
CA ILE A 210 -8.98 -6.06 -2.51
C ILE A 210 -9.00 -7.54 -2.14
N GLY A 211 -9.39 -8.43 -3.05
CA GLY A 211 -9.33 -9.87 -2.85
C GLY A 211 -7.93 -10.38 -2.56
N VAL A 212 -6.92 -9.91 -3.33
CA VAL A 212 -5.50 -10.22 -3.10
C VAL A 212 -5.04 -9.70 -1.73
N ILE A 213 -5.41 -8.49 -1.35
CA ILE A 213 -5.07 -7.93 -0.04
C ILE A 213 -5.71 -8.74 1.07
N ALA A 214 -7.00 -9.11 0.96
CA ALA A 214 -7.69 -9.95 1.93
C ALA A 214 -7.01 -11.32 2.10
N TYR A 215 -6.60 -11.94 0.99
CA TYR A 215 -5.82 -13.19 1.01
C TYR A 215 -4.55 -13.04 1.85
N ILE A 216 -3.74 -12.01 1.58
CA ILE A 216 -2.49 -11.78 2.31
C ILE A 216 -2.73 -11.47 3.79
N LEU A 217 -3.80 -10.73 4.13
CA LEU A 217 -4.16 -10.42 5.52
C LEU A 217 -4.46 -11.66 6.35
N LEU A 218 -4.89 -12.76 5.74
CA LEU A 218 -5.27 -13.99 6.45
C LEU A 218 -4.14 -15.03 6.52
N CYS A 219 -3.19 -15.03 5.59
CA CYS A 219 -2.10 -16.01 5.57
C CYS A 219 -0.69 -15.40 5.63
N GLY A 220 -0.53 -14.12 5.30
CA GLY A 220 0.76 -13.40 5.33
C GLY A 220 1.66 -13.62 4.12
N TYR A 221 1.17 -14.25 3.04
CA TYR A 221 1.90 -14.42 1.78
C TYR A 221 0.98 -14.16 0.58
N PRO A 222 1.53 -13.78 -0.60
CA PRO A 222 0.73 -13.45 -1.77
C PRO A 222 0.13 -14.71 -2.41
N PRO A 223 -1.08 -14.62 -3.01
CA PRO A 223 -1.72 -15.76 -3.69
C PRO A 223 -0.99 -16.20 -4.97
N PHE A 224 -0.22 -15.31 -5.58
CA PHE A 224 0.56 -15.57 -6.77
C PHE A 224 2.02 -15.22 -6.51
N TYR A 225 2.91 -16.17 -6.73
CA TYR A 225 4.34 -15.98 -6.56
C TYR A 225 5.12 -16.92 -7.47
N ASP A 226 6.04 -16.36 -8.23
CA ASP A 226 7.11 -17.11 -8.91
C ASP A 226 8.31 -16.17 -9.09
N GLU A 227 9.53 -16.71 -9.09
CA GLU A 227 10.74 -15.95 -9.38
C GLU A 227 10.82 -15.54 -10.85
N ASN A 228 10.10 -16.25 -11.72
CA ASN A 228 9.99 -15.95 -13.13
C ASN A 228 8.68 -15.17 -13.40
N ASP A 229 8.82 -13.93 -13.87
CA ASP A 229 7.67 -13.05 -14.16
C ASP A 229 6.66 -13.69 -15.12
N SER A 230 7.12 -14.46 -16.14
CA SER A 230 6.21 -15.09 -17.08
C SER A 230 5.34 -16.15 -16.44
N LYS A 231 5.87 -16.93 -15.49
CA LYS A 231 5.09 -17.90 -14.72
C LYS A 231 4.15 -17.22 -13.74
N LEU A 232 4.61 -16.15 -13.07
CA LEU A 232 3.77 -15.32 -12.22
C LEU A 232 2.56 -14.78 -13.00
N PHE A 233 2.79 -14.25 -14.20
CA PHE A 233 1.71 -13.75 -15.05
C PHE A 233 0.77 -14.85 -15.52
N GLU A 234 1.29 -16.05 -15.81
CA GLU A 234 0.48 -17.21 -16.15
C GLU A 234 -0.45 -17.63 -15.01
N GLN A 235 0.04 -17.68 -13.76
CA GLN A 235 -0.77 -17.94 -12.57
C GLN A 235 -1.90 -16.90 -12.45
N ILE A 236 -1.59 -15.62 -12.55
CA ILE A 236 -2.58 -14.54 -12.45
C ILE A 236 -3.62 -14.65 -13.58
N LEU A 237 -3.18 -14.85 -14.83
CA LEU A 237 -4.07 -14.97 -15.99
C LEU A 237 -5.03 -16.17 -15.90
N LYS A 238 -4.62 -17.23 -15.20
CA LYS A 238 -5.46 -18.41 -14.92
C LYS A 238 -6.32 -18.23 -13.67
N ALA A 239 -6.00 -17.26 -12.80
CA ALA A 239 -6.50 -17.17 -11.42
C ALA A 239 -6.18 -18.45 -10.63
N ASP A 240 -4.96 -18.96 -10.80
CA ASP A 240 -4.48 -20.22 -10.24
C ASP A 240 -3.84 -19.95 -8.89
N TYR A 241 -4.63 -20.05 -7.83
CA TYR A 241 -4.22 -19.90 -6.43
C TYR A 241 -4.93 -20.93 -5.56
N GLU A 242 -4.35 -21.27 -4.43
CA GLU A 242 -4.86 -22.27 -3.50
C GLU A 242 -4.94 -21.73 -2.07
N PHE A 243 -5.69 -22.42 -1.22
CA PHE A 243 -5.75 -22.17 0.21
C PHE A 243 -4.95 -23.26 0.94
N ASP A 244 -3.64 -23.07 1.03
CA ASP A 244 -2.68 -24.09 1.43
C ASP A 244 -2.73 -24.45 2.92
N ALA A 245 -2.70 -25.74 3.26
CA ALA A 245 -2.41 -26.19 4.59
C ALA A 245 -0.94 -25.94 4.95
N PRO A 246 -0.58 -25.67 6.21
CA PRO A 246 -1.48 -25.49 7.36
C PRO A 246 -1.98 -24.04 7.54
N TYR A 247 -1.66 -23.12 6.64
CA TYR A 247 -1.89 -21.67 6.83
C TYR A 247 -3.37 -21.31 6.78
N TRP A 248 -4.17 -22.11 6.05
CA TRP A 248 -5.60 -21.87 5.82
C TRP A 248 -6.52 -22.80 6.61
N ASP A 249 -5.95 -23.71 7.42
CA ASP A 249 -6.74 -24.68 8.19
C ASP A 249 -7.60 -24.02 9.28
N ASP A 250 -7.12 -22.91 9.83
CA ASP A 250 -7.77 -22.13 10.87
C ASP A 250 -8.61 -20.96 10.33
N ILE A 251 -8.75 -20.82 9.02
CA ILE A 251 -9.50 -19.75 8.35
C ILE A 251 -10.87 -20.28 7.92
N SER A 252 -11.92 -19.50 8.17
CA SER A 252 -13.30 -19.88 7.88
C SER A 252 -13.56 -20.09 6.38
N ASP A 253 -14.49 -20.98 6.05
CA ASP A 253 -14.95 -21.15 4.68
C ASP A 253 -15.64 -19.88 4.17
N SER A 254 -16.23 -19.07 5.06
CA SER A 254 -16.79 -17.77 4.71
C SER A 254 -15.73 -16.79 4.20
N ALA A 255 -14.53 -16.76 4.82
CA ALA A 255 -13.42 -15.95 4.35
C ALA A 255 -12.91 -16.43 2.97
N LYS A 256 -12.79 -17.73 2.79
CA LYS A 256 -12.36 -18.34 1.52
C LYS A 256 -13.37 -18.05 0.39
N ASP A 257 -14.68 -18.16 0.66
CA ASP A 257 -15.72 -17.80 -0.32
C ASP A 257 -15.67 -16.30 -0.66
N PHE A 258 -15.53 -15.43 0.34
CA PHE A 258 -15.37 -13.98 0.13
C PHE A 258 -14.20 -13.64 -0.80
N ILE A 259 -13.03 -14.22 -0.55
CA ILE A 259 -11.84 -14.03 -1.40
C ILE A 259 -12.11 -14.56 -2.81
N SER A 260 -12.66 -15.74 -2.94
CA SER A 260 -12.94 -16.36 -4.24
C SER A 260 -13.91 -15.52 -5.08
N ARG A 261 -14.91 -14.86 -4.45
CA ARG A 261 -15.83 -13.95 -5.14
C ARG A 261 -15.15 -12.68 -5.65
N LEU A 262 -14.15 -12.16 -4.92
CA LEU A 262 -13.38 -10.99 -5.35
C LEU A 262 -12.28 -11.35 -6.35
N MET A 263 -11.67 -12.54 -6.23
CA MET A 263 -10.64 -13.04 -7.14
C MET A 263 -11.24 -13.91 -8.27
N GLU A 264 -12.53 -13.70 -8.60
CA GLU A 264 -13.14 -14.29 -9.78
C GLU A 264 -12.46 -13.76 -11.05
N LYS A 265 -12.04 -14.68 -11.92
CA LYS A 265 -11.31 -14.36 -13.15
C LYS A 265 -12.12 -13.51 -14.12
N ASP A 266 -13.39 -13.84 -14.28
CA ASP A 266 -14.30 -13.12 -15.15
C ASP A 266 -14.77 -11.82 -14.47
N PRO A 267 -14.35 -10.63 -14.93
CA PRO A 267 -14.72 -9.37 -14.28
C PRO A 267 -16.23 -9.10 -14.24
N ALA A 268 -17.01 -9.72 -15.13
CA ALA A 268 -18.47 -9.59 -15.13
C ALA A 268 -19.15 -10.41 -14.02
N LYS A 269 -18.48 -11.47 -13.54
CA LYS A 269 -18.96 -12.32 -12.43
C LYS A 269 -18.34 -11.94 -11.08
N ARG A 270 -17.22 -11.19 -11.12
CA ARG A 270 -16.53 -10.74 -9.92
C ARG A 270 -17.43 -9.84 -9.08
N PHE A 271 -17.41 -10.01 -7.77
CA PHE A 271 -18.14 -9.16 -6.86
C PHE A 271 -17.75 -7.69 -7.01
N THR A 272 -18.77 -6.82 -7.04
CA THR A 272 -18.60 -5.39 -6.83
C THR A 272 -18.34 -5.10 -5.35
N CYS A 273 -17.79 -3.91 -5.03
CA CYS A 273 -17.63 -3.50 -3.64
C CYS A 273 -18.96 -3.53 -2.86
N GLU A 274 -20.06 -3.15 -3.50
CA GLU A 274 -21.38 -3.17 -2.89
C GLU A 274 -21.87 -4.60 -2.56
N GLN A 275 -21.62 -5.57 -3.42
CA GLN A 275 -21.91 -6.98 -3.15
C GLN A 275 -21.01 -7.54 -2.04
N ALA A 276 -19.71 -7.19 -2.08
CA ALA A 276 -18.73 -7.60 -1.08
C ALA A 276 -19.08 -7.07 0.32
N LEU A 277 -19.55 -5.83 0.42
CA LEU A 277 -19.98 -5.23 1.70
C LEU A 277 -21.16 -5.96 2.33
N ARG A 278 -21.99 -6.66 1.55
CA ARG A 278 -23.14 -7.47 2.01
C ARG A 278 -22.78 -8.92 2.30
N HIS A 279 -21.56 -9.35 2.00
CA HIS A 279 -21.12 -10.71 2.24
C HIS A 279 -21.10 -11.04 3.74
N PRO A 280 -21.51 -12.24 4.21
CA PRO A 280 -21.55 -12.61 5.61
C PRO A 280 -20.23 -12.43 6.38
N TRP A 281 -19.10 -12.60 5.70
CA TRP A 281 -17.78 -12.37 6.28
C TRP A 281 -17.51 -10.90 6.66
N ILE A 282 -18.13 -9.95 5.96
CA ILE A 282 -18.01 -8.50 6.21
C ILE A 282 -19.16 -7.98 7.05
N ALA A 283 -20.41 -8.28 6.66
CA ALA A 283 -21.61 -7.73 7.26
C ALA A 283 -22.15 -8.55 8.44
N GLY A 284 -21.75 -9.83 8.55
CA GLY A 284 -22.23 -10.78 9.54
C GLY A 284 -21.19 -11.15 10.59
N ASP A 285 -21.41 -12.33 11.22
CA ASP A 285 -20.60 -12.83 12.34
C ASP A 285 -19.80 -14.10 11.95
N THR A 286 -19.57 -14.32 10.66
CA THR A 286 -18.86 -15.52 10.19
C THR A 286 -17.33 -15.40 10.27
N ALA A 287 -16.78 -14.22 10.50
CA ALA A 287 -15.36 -14.01 10.71
C ALA A 287 -14.92 -14.48 12.11
N LEU A 288 -13.94 -15.37 12.17
CA LEU A 288 -13.50 -16.01 13.41
C LEU A 288 -12.70 -15.06 14.31
N CYS A 289 -12.80 -15.27 15.63
CA CYS A 289 -12.03 -14.54 16.64
C CYS A 289 -10.79 -15.32 17.13
N LYS A 290 -10.41 -16.43 16.46
CA LYS A 290 -9.19 -17.17 16.76
C LYS A 290 -7.96 -16.30 16.46
N ASN A 291 -6.97 -16.30 17.35
CA ASN A 291 -5.72 -15.59 17.12
C ASN A 291 -4.89 -16.29 16.05
N ILE A 292 -4.65 -15.63 14.94
CA ILE A 292 -3.82 -16.09 13.80
C ILE A 292 -2.52 -15.29 13.68
N HIS A 293 -2.24 -14.40 14.63
CA HIS A 293 -1.12 -13.44 14.56
C HIS A 293 0.22 -14.10 14.31
N GLU A 294 0.55 -15.19 15.03
CA GLU A 294 1.88 -15.83 14.93
C GLU A 294 2.16 -16.34 13.51
N SER A 295 1.20 -17.04 12.91
CA SER A 295 1.31 -17.54 11.54
C SER A 295 1.43 -16.39 10.54
N VAL A 296 0.48 -15.44 10.58
CA VAL A 296 0.41 -14.30 9.65
C VAL A 296 1.64 -13.41 9.76
N SER A 297 2.04 -12.99 10.98
CA SER A 297 3.19 -12.09 11.18
C SER A 297 4.51 -12.72 10.75
N ARG A 298 4.70 -14.03 10.97
CA ARG A 298 5.88 -14.79 10.51
C ARG A 298 5.98 -14.77 8.98
N GLN A 299 4.86 -15.02 8.29
CA GLN A 299 4.81 -15.00 6.83
C GLN A 299 4.98 -13.60 6.26
N ILE A 300 4.36 -12.58 6.85
CA ILE A 300 4.56 -11.17 6.44
C ILE A 300 6.06 -10.80 6.54
N ARG A 301 6.72 -11.12 7.67
CA ARG A 301 8.15 -10.84 7.84
C ARG A 301 9.00 -11.55 6.78
N LYS A 302 8.66 -12.81 6.45
CA LYS A 302 9.39 -13.61 5.44
C LYS A 302 9.22 -13.01 4.03
N ASN A 303 8.01 -12.70 3.63
CA ASN A 303 7.67 -12.38 2.25
C ASN A 303 7.83 -10.89 1.91
N PHE A 304 7.65 -9.99 2.89
CA PHE A 304 7.65 -8.54 2.66
C PHE A 304 8.85 -7.80 3.33
N ALA A 305 9.77 -8.51 3.99
CA ALA A 305 10.93 -7.91 4.66
C ALA A 305 11.85 -7.11 3.72
N LYS A 306 11.96 -7.51 2.44
CA LYS A 306 12.84 -6.84 1.47
C LYS A 306 12.30 -5.48 0.99
N SER A 307 10.98 -5.26 1.02
CA SER A 307 10.39 -3.95 0.69
C SER A 307 10.63 -2.92 1.81
N LYS A 308 10.78 -3.38 3.05
CA LYS A 308 10.96 -2.55 4.25
C LYS A 308 12.25 -1.72 4.29
N TRP A 309 13.33 -2.19 3.63
CA TRP A 309 14.61 -1.45 3.67
C TRP A 309 14.53 -0.08 2.99
N ARG A 310 13.66 0.10 2.01
CA ARG A 310 13.44 1.42 1.38
C ARG A 310 12.47 2.30 2.17
N GLN A 311 11.55 1.70 2.92
CA GLN A 311 10.47 2.41 3.64
C GLN A 311 10.83 2.73 5.09
N ALA A 312 11.68 1.92 5.76
CA ALA A 312 12.11 2.13 7.14
C ALA A 312 12.81 3.50 7.37
N PHE A 313 13.42 4.06 6.32
CA PHE A 313 14.00 5.41 6.38
C PHE A 313 12.93 6.50 6.51
N ASN A 314 11.75 6.31 5.90
CA ASN A 314 10.72 7.36 5.77
C ASN A 314 9.81 7.43 7.01
N ALA A 315 9.37 6.31 7.56
CA ALA A 315 8.51 6.28 8.75
C ALA A 315 9.26 6.75 10.02
N THR A 316 10.54 6.36 10.17
CA THR A 316 11.38 6.79 11.30
C THR A 316 11.68 8.30 11.28
N ALA A 317 11.67 8.93 10.10
CA ALA A 317 11.88 10.36 9.96
C ALA A 317 10.71 11.16 10.53
N VAL A 318 9.46 10.76 10.22
CA VAL A 318 8.23 11.40 10.74
C VAL A 318 8.13 11.27 12.25
N VAL A 319 8.35 10.06 12.80
CA VAL A 319 8.31 9.82 14.27
C VAL A 319 9.39 10.62 14.99
N ARG A 320 10.60 10.73 14.43
CA ARG A 320 11.70 11.51 14.97
C ARG A 320 11.38 13.01 14.98
N HIS A 321 10.72 13.51 13.93
CA HIS A 321 10.32 14.90 13.83
C HIS A 321 9.21 15.24 14.85
N MET A 322 8.19 14.41 14.98
CA MET A 322 7.11 14.58 15.97
C MET A 322 7.64 14.57 17.41
N ARG A 323 8.61 13.70 17.75
CA ARG A 323 9.27 13.70 19.06
C ARG A 323 10.07 14.99 19.32
N ARG A 324 10.73 15.55 18.31
CA ARG A 324 11.43 16.85 18.42
C ARG A 324 10.47 18.01 18.68
N LEU A 325 9.28 18.01 18.03
CA LEU A 325 8.27 19.03 18.26
C LEU A 325 7.68 18.95 19.68
N GLN A 326 7.47 17.75 20.22
CA GLN A 326 7.01 17.54 21.60
C GLN A 326 8.06 17.99 22.63
N LEU A 327 9.34 17.76 22.38
CA LEU A 327 10.43 18.20 23.26
C LEU A 327 10.67 19.72 23.18
N GLY A 328 10.43 20.35 22.02
CA GLY A 328 10.54 21.81 21.84
C GLY A 328 9.47 22.60 22.57
N SER A 329 8.30 22.00 22.80
CA SER A 329 7.18 22.65 23.52
C SER A 329 7.32 22.61 25.05
N SER A 330 8.22 21.78 25.60
CA SER A 330 8.44 21.64 27.04
C SER A 330 9.63 22.44 27.60
N MET A 331 10.37 23.17 26.77
CA MET A 331 11.51 23.99 27.20
C MET A 331 11.30 25.52 27.04
N GLY A 332 10.10 25.97 27.29
CA GLY A 332 9.73 27.40 27.27
C GLY A 332 9.40 27.96 28.65
N SER A 333 10.28 27.79 29.66
CA SER A 333 10.32 28.67 30.83
C SER A 333 11.52 28.35 31.72
N SER A 334 12.61 29.08 31.55
CA SER A 334 13.51 29.54 32.61
C SER A 334 14.65 30.33 31.94
N ILE A 335 14.53 31.64 32.04
CA ILE A 335 15.64 32.58 31.82
C ILE A 335 16.48 32.56 33.11
N ASP A 336 17.77 32.30 33.03
CA ASP A 336 18.70 33.16 33.74
C ASP A 336 20.10 33.13 33.11
N ALA A 337 20.70 34.31 33.13
CA ALA A 337 21.95 34.68 32.52
C ALA A 337 23.14 34.32 33.42
N SER A 338 24.23 33.86 32.84
CA SER A 338 25.57 34.40 33.09
C SER A 338 26.70 33.53 32.49
N ASN A 339 27.49 34.23 31.65
CA ASN A 339 28.92 34.10 31.32
C ASN A 339 29.56 32.80 30.82
N PRO A 340 30.47 32.94 29.82
CA PRO A 340 31.11 31.82 29.12
C PRO A 340 32.47 31.44 29.73
N PRO A 341 32.98 30.24 29.54
CA PRO A 341 34.40 29.97 29.60
C PRO A 341 35.02 29.54 28.27
N THR A 342 36.02 30.28 27.94
CA THR A 342 37.29 30.02 27.24
C THR A 342 37.57 28.61 26.66
N ARG A 343 38.02 28.69 25.42
CA ARG A 343 38.67 27.67 24.59
C ARG A 343 40.03 27.25 25.17
N PRO A 344 40.51 26.03 24.98
CA PRO A 344 41.91 25.79 24.73
C PRO A 344 42.21 25.09 23.39
N SER A 345 43.38 25.41 22.95
CA SER A 345 44.03 25.24 21.67
C SER A 345 44.49 23.82 21.34
N GLN A 346 44.71 23.65 20.06
CA GLN A 346 45.36 22.60 19.29
C GLN A 346 46.59 21.93 19.93
N THR A 347 46.78 20.65 19.66
CA THR A 347 48.09 20.08 19.36
C THR A 347 47.97 18.98 18.29
N GLN A 348 48.66 19.22 17.19
CA GLN A 348 48.98 18.27 16.13
C GLN A 348 50.00 17.26 16.63
N LYS A 349 49.91 15.99 16.19
CA LYS A 349 51.08 15.15 15.92
C LYS A 349 50.77 14.16 14.79
N SER A 350 51.58 14.31 13.77
CA SER A 350 51.87 13.46 12.61
C SER A 350 52.78 12.29 12.93
N ALA A 351 52.64 11.17 12.23
CA ALA A 351 53.65 10.22 11.73
C ALA A 351 52.92 9.04 11.10
N GLN A 352 52.97 8.83 9.86
CA GLN A 352 53.94 8.21 8.91
C GLN A 352 54.16 6.70 9.10
N SER A 353 53.80 6.01 8.02
CA SER A 353 54.48 5.00 7.18
C SER A 353 54.40 3.53 7.63
N GLN A 354 54.11 2.60 6.81
CA GLN A 354 54.67 1.89 5.68
C GLN A 354 54.04 0.52 5.49
N SER A 355 53.61 0.26 4.31
CA SER A 355 53.75 -0.91 3.40
C SER A 355 54.21 -2.24 3.94
N GLN A 356 53.49 -3.32 3.58
CA GLN A 356 54.06 -4.45 2.80
C GLN A 356 53.00 -5.40 2.24
N ALA A 357 53.27 -5.83 1.01
CA ALA A 357 52.53 -6.74 0.21
C ALA A 357 52.83 -8.22 0.56
N GLY A 358 51.94 -9.10 0.25
CA GLY A 358 52.17 -10.56 0.33
C GLY A 358 51.13 -11.32 -0.47
N GLN A 359 51.45 -11.65 -1.71
CA GLN A 359 50.82 -12.62 -2.58
C GLN A 359 50.92 -14.01 -2.00
N ASN A 360 49.89 -14.85 -2.19
CA ASN A 360 50.05 -16.21 -2.70
C ASN A 360 48.69 -16.91 -2.90
N GLN A 361 48.43 -17.32 -4.13
CA GLN A 361 47.65 -18.46 -4.59
C GLN A 361 48.64 -19.57 -4.96
N PRO A 362 48.24 -20.80 -5.38
CA PRO A 362 47.06 -21.65 -5.20
C PRO A 362 47.41 -23.11 -4.85
N ALA A 363 46.46 -23.96 -4.56
CA ALA A 363 46.60 -25.39 -4.82
C ALA A 363 45.26 -26.10 -5.05
N GLN A 364 45.14 -26.71 -6.21
CA GLN A 364 44.15 -27.71 -6.62
C GLN A 364 44.43 -29.06 -5.94
N SER A 365 43.40 -29.84 -5.69
CA SER A 365 43.49 -31.30 -5.90
C SER A 365 42.10 -31.91 -6.10
N GLN A 366 42.02 -32.65 -7.17
CA GLN A 366 40.99 -33.58 -7.63
C GLN A 366 41.00 -34.86 -6.78
N ASN A 367 39.89 -35.56 -6.60
CA ASN A 367 39.70 -36.97 -7.01
C ASN A 367 38.32 -37.48 -6.62
N THR A 368 37.51 -37.95 -7.59
CA THR A 368 37.11 -39.35 -7.90
C THR A 368 36.52 -40.12 -6.71
N GLY A 369 35.34 -40.69 -6.71
CA GLY A 369 34.60 -41.43 -7.68
C GLY A 369 33.77 -42.50 -6.96
N GLN A 370 32.79 -43.02 -7.67
CA GLN A 370 32.13 -44.33 -7.52
C GLN A 370 30.77 -44.43 -6.82
N THR A 371 29.81 -44.57 -7.65
CA THR A 371 28.74 -45.61 -7.86
C THR A 371 28.47 -46.61 -6.75
N ALA A 372 27.21 -46.76 -6.36
CA ALA A 372 26.55 -48.04 -6.16
C ALA A 372 25.02 -47.92 -6.24
N GLN A 373 24.47 -48.65 -7.19
CA GLN A 373 23.06 -49.03 -7.33
C GLN A 373 22.72 -50.13 -6.29
N SER A 374 21.50 -50.14 -5.81
CA SER A 374 20.79 -51.41 -5.54
C SER A 374 19.28 -51.19 -5.59
N GLN A 375 18.68 -51.96 -6.48
CA GLN A 375 17.24 -52.26 -6.63
C GLN A 375 16.78 -53.27 -5.57
N SER A 376 15.48 -53.19 -5.24
CA SER A 376 14.58 -54.31 -4.97
C SER A 376 13.19 -53.73 -4.64
N THR A 377 12.22 -53.81 -5.51
CA THR A 377 11.19 -54.85 -5.82
C THR A 377 10.50 -55.47 -4.63
N THR A 378 9.19 -55.39 -4.66
CA THR A 378 8.14 -56.38 -4.54
C THR A 378 7.03 -56.05 -3.56
N GLN A 379 5.87 -55.89 -4.08
CA GLN A 379 4.58 -56.59 -4.10
C GLN A 379 3.61 -56.19 -2.99
N CYS A 380 2.47 -55.72 -3.38
CA CYS A 380 1.18 -56.39 -3.72
C CYS A 380 0.40 -56.88 -2.50
N GLY A 381 -0.83 -56.39 -2.33
CA GLY A 381 -1.84 -56.90 -1.37
C GLY A 381 -3.15 -56.10 -1.49
N SER A 382 -3.92 -56.47 -2.42
CA SER A 382 -5.36 -56.59 -2.68
C SER A 382 -6.32 -56.40 -1.49
N ALA A 383 -7.27 -55.49 -1.65
CA ALA A 383 -8.74 -55.60 -1.73
C ALA A 383 -9.51 -56.27 -0.59
N VAL A 384 -10.59 -55.66 -0.11
CA VAL A 384 -12.01 -56.02 -0.31
C VAL A 384 -12.91 -55.09 0.50
N PRO A 385 -14.11 -54.71 0.01
CA PRO A 385 -14.99 -53.67 0.57
C PRO A 385 -16.09 -54.28 1.48
N CYS A 386 -16.64 -53.47 2.39
CA CYS A 386 -17.87 -53.80 3.11
C CYS A 386 -18.97 -52.73 2.89
N ARG A 387 -20.07 -53.26 2.41
CA ARG A 387 -21.37 -52.61 2.20
C ARG A 387 -22.03 -52.19 3.51
N GLY A 388 -22.71 -51.08 3.46
CA GLY A 388 -24.17 -50.90 3.59
C GLY A 388 -24.74 -50.91 5.00
N ASN A 389 -25.41 -49.81 5.37
CA ASN A 389 -26.86 -49.92 5.65
C ASN A 389 -27.50 -48.54 5.78
N SER A 390 -28.51 -48.36 4.94
CA SER A 390 -29.52 -47.30 5.03
C SER A 390 -30.37 -47.47 6.29
N ARG A 391 -30.69 -46.39 7.01
CA ARG A 391 -32.03 -46.23 7.64
C ARG A 391 -32.49 -44.80 7.55
N LYS A 392 -33.53 -44.60 6.75
CA LYS A 392 -34.51 -43.51 6.82
C LYS A 392 -35.23 -43.54 8.14
N THR A 393 -35.42 -42.40 8.80
CA THR A 393 -36.62 -42.18 9.61
C THR A 393 -37.08 -40.74 9.45
N THR A 394 -38.29 -40.64 8.96
CA THR A 394 -39.14 -39.45 8.84
C THR A 394 -39.97 -39.30 10.13
N PHE A 395 -40.55 -38.12 10.33
CA PHE A 395 -41.52 -37.64 11.33
C PHE A 395 -40.85 -36.84 12.46
N THR A 396 -41.25 -35.60 12.74
CA THR A 396 -42.46 -34.76 12.52
C THR A 396 -42.03 -33.31 12.35
#